data_541ad1fa54061b8bbafebee798d2edb9
#
_entry.id   541ad1fa54061b8bbafebee798d2edb9
#
_cell.length_a   1.000
_cell.length_b   1.000
_cell.length_c   1.000
_cell.angle_alpha   90.00
_cell.angle_beta   90.00
_cell.angle_gamma   90.00
#
_symmetry.space_group_name_H-M   'P 1'
#
loop_
_entity.id
_entity.type
_entity.pdbx_description
1 polymer ?
#
loop_
_entity_poly.entity_id
_entity_poly.type
_entity_poly.pdbx_seq_one_letter_code
_entity_poly.pdbx_strand_id
1 'polypeptide(L)'
;ISKLVNTDLDFEMLQSLLVGNSVEFYDEDEKIKPGIDNCQYTLGTIRKKKLRKVMEKGKELKEPAQSIYMIPETFKIARILFYEFGPDRSFDAIYSEYELKDSTQLFPMKMNYTIKAQKTVKIDLVYSKIVLNEEQTFPFKIPENYEAISIKEKK
;
A
#
# COMPACT_ATOMS: atom_id res chain seq x y z
N ILE A 1 -7.96 -6.51 5.94
CA ILE A 1 -6.57 -6.36 6.44
C ILE A 1 -5.93 -7.71 6.78
N SER A 2 -6.67 -8.70 7.29
CA SER A 2 -6.13 -10.06 7.35
C SER A 2 -5.68 -10.55 5.97
N LYS A 3 -6.27 -10.08 4.89
CA LYS A 3 -5.82 -10.33 3.52
C LYS A 3 -4.47 -9.68 3.19
N LEU A 4 -4.22 -8.43 3.58
CA LEU A 4 -2.95 -7.74 3.28
C LEU A 4 -1.74 -8.29 4.05
N VAL A 5 -1.94 -8.83 5.25
CA VAL A 5 -0.85 -9.31 6.11
C VAL A 5 -0.75 -10.83 6.13
N ASN A 6 -1.78 -11.53 5.62
CA ASN A 6 -1.85 -13.00 5.59
C ASN A 6 -1.88 -13.59 4.17
N THR A 7 -1.12 -13.06 3.22
CA THR A 7 -0.86 -13.66 1.90
C THR A 7 -1.95 -13.55 0.82
N ASP A 8 -3.07 -12.90 1.04
CA ASP A 8 -4.05 -12.67 -0.03
C ASP A 8 -3.86 -11.27 -0.69
N LEU A 9 -2.61 -10.89 -0.99
CA LEU A 9 -2.35 -9.79 -1.93
C LEU A 9 -2.81 -10.27 -3.30
N ASP A 10 -3.97 -9.78 -3.75
CA ASP A 10 -4.36 -10.01 -5.13
C ASP A 10 -3.52 -9.16 -6.10
N PHE A 11 -3.58 -9.52 -7.35
CA PHE A 11 -2.79 -8.87 -8.40
C PHE A 11 -3.15 -7.38 -8.52
N GLU A 12 -4.42 -7.02 -8.40
CA GLU A 12 -4.92 -5.65 -8.54
C GLU A 12 -4.39 -4.74 -7.42
N MET A 13 -4.39 -5.26 -6.19
CA MET A 13 -3.84 -4.55 -5.04
C MET A 13 -2.33 -4.34 -5.17
N LEU A 14 -1.59 -5.39 -5.59
CA LEU A 14 -0.16 -5.28 -5.83
C LEU A 14 0.14 -4.27 -6.93
N GLN A 15 -0.61 -4.30 -8.02
CA GLN A 15 -0.49 -3.33 -9.11
C GLN A 15 -0.75 -1.91 -8.61
N SER A 16 -1.82 -1.68 -7.85
CA SER A 16 -2.15 -0.38 -7.27
C SER A 16 -1.01 0.15 -6.38
N LEU A 17 -0.44 -0.69 -5.53
CA LEU A 17 0.70 -0.32 -4.69
C LEU A 17 1.91 0.06 -5.53
N LEU A 18 2.25 -0.71 -6.56
CA LEU A 18 3.43 -0.49 -7.40
C LEU A 18 3.33 0.78 -8.26
N VAL A 19 2.14 1.22 -8.61
CA VAL A 19 1.94 2.46 -9.39
C VAL A 19 1.62 3.68 -8.52
N GLY A 20 1.51 3.51 -7.20
CA GLY A 20 1.18 4.58 -6.26
C GLY A 20 -0.30 5.00 -6.30
N ASN A 21 -1.19 4.09 -6.68
CA ASN A 21 -2.63 4.29 -6.60
C ASN A 21 -3.15 3.93 -5.21
N SER A 22 -4.38 4.40 -4.92
CA SER A 22 -5.07 3.99 -3.69
C SER A 22 -5.43 2.51 -3.75
N VAL A 23 -5.34 1.87 -2.60
CA VAL A 23 -6.00 0.58 -2.36
C VAL A 23 -7.37 0.84 -1.77
N GLU A 24 -8.32 -0.04 -2.05
CA GLU A 24 -9.68 0.07 -1.52
C GLU A 24 -9.69 0.15 0.01
N PHE A 25 -10.62 0.93 0.55
CA PHE A 25 -10.87 0.92 1.98
C PHE A 25 -11.42 -0.44 2.40
N TYR A 26 -11.06 -0.85 3.60
CA TYR A 26 -11.42 -2.17 4.15
C TYR A 26 -12.92 -2.44 4.16
N ASP A 27 -13.74 -1.42 4.35
CA ASP A 27 -15.20 -1.48 4.35
C ASP A 27 -15.76 -0.36 3.46
N GLU A 28 -16.40 -0.73 2.37
CA GLU A 28 -17.03 0.21 1.43
C GLU A 28 -18.13 1.05 2.09
N ASP A 29 -18.80 0.51 3.11
CA ASP A 29 -19.85 1.20 3.85
C ASP A 29 -19.28 2.14 4.93
N GLU A 30 -17.98 2.10 5.19
CA GLU A 30 -17.37 2.92 6.24
C GLU A 30 -17.22 4.39 5.80
N LYS A 31 -17.77 5.30 6.60
CA LYS A 31 -17.66 6.74 6.34
C LYS A 31 -16.23 7.22 6.42
N ILE A 32 -15.68 7.58 5.28
CA ILE A 32 -14.36 8.20 5.18
C ILE A 32 -14.37 9.58 5.88
N LYS A 33 -13.36 9.84 6.66
CA LYS A 33 -13.19 11.06 7.46
C LYS A 33 -12.05 11.87 6.89
N PRO A 34 -12.34 13.00 6.23
CA PRO A 34 -11.30 13.90 5.75
C PRO A 34 -10.61 14.63 6.90
N GLY A 35 -9.37 15.03 6.67
CA GLY A 35 -8.58 15.79 7.62
C GLY A 35 -7.34 16.42 7.00
N ILE A 36 -6.57 17.11 7.84
CA ILE A 36 -5.25 17.65 7.49
C ILE A 36 -4.26 17.22 8.55
N ASP A 37 -3.10 16.76 8.13
CA ASP A 37 -1.99 16.36 8.97
C ASP A 37 -0.65 16.74 8.33
N ASN A 38 0.20 17.50 9.07
CA ASN A 38 1.50 17.93 8.60
C ASN A 38 1.48 18.52 7.18
N CYS A 39 0.55 19.43 6.92
CA CYS A 39 0.33 20.06 5.61
C CYS A 39 -0.07 19.07 4.48
N GLN A 40 -0.51 17.87 4.81
CA GLN A 40 -1.06 16.90 3.85
C GLN A 40 -2.58 16.73 4.07
N TYR A 41 -3.32 16.51 2.99
CA TYR A 41 -4.70 16.07 3.10
C TYR A 41 -4.74 14.61 3.54
N THR A 42 -5.71 14.28 4.39
CA THR A 42 -5.88 12.91 4.87
C THR A 42 -7.30 12.42 4.64
N LEU A 43 -7.41 11.17 4.21
CA LEU A 43 -8.66 10.40 4.20
C LEU A 43 -8.47 9.20 5.11
N GLY A 44 -9.36 8.98 6.05
CA GLY A 44 -9.22 7.86 6.99
C GLY A 44 -10.53 7.28 7.45
N THR A 45 -10.52 6.00 7.81
CA THR A 45 -11.65 5.31 8.45
C THR A 45 -11.86 5.83 9.88
N ILE A 46 -10.80 6.35 10.50
CA ILE A 46 -10.81 6.89 11.86
C ILE A 46 -10.21 8.32 11.85
N ARG A 47 -10.82 9.24 12.61
CA ARG A 47 -10.24 10.57 12.80
C ARG A 47 -8.88 10.48 13.50
N LYS A 48 -7.85 11.17 12.98
CA LYS A 48 -6.50 11.21 13.53
C LYS A 48 -6.45 11.40 15.06
N LYS A 49 -7.25 12.34 15.60
CA LYS A 49 -7.30 12.61 17.05
C LYS A 49 -7.78 11.38 17.86
N LYS A 50 -8.72 10.60 17.29
CA LYS A 50 -9.19 9.36 17.91
C LYS A 50 -8.12 8.28 17.80
N LEU A 51 -7.52 8.11 16.62
CA LEU A 51 -6.44 7.15 16.38
C LEU A 51 -5.29 7.38 17.37
N ARG A 52 -4.78 8.61 17.49
CA ARG A 52 -3.71 8.96 18.43
C ARG A 52 -4.07 8.62 19.87
N LYS A 53 -5.28 8.99 20.34
CA LYS A 53 -5.73 8.66 21.69
C LYS A 53 -5.83 7.17 21.96
N VAL A 54 -6.20 6.38 20.95
CA VAL A 54 -6.29 4.92 21.08
C VAL A 54 -4.89 4.33 21.21
N MET A 55 -3.95 4.76 20.36
CA MET A 55 -2.55 4.31 20.42
C MET A 55 -1.87 4.71 21.74
N GLU A 56 -2.05 5.95 22.21
CA GLU A 56 -1.48 6.43 23.50
C GLU A 56 -2.04 5.68 24.72
N LYS A 57 -3.30 5.25 24.66
CA LYS A 57 -3.96 4.58 25.81
C LYS A 57 -3.90 3.06 25.74
N GLY A 58 -3.27 2.49 24.72
CA GLY A 58 -3.23 1.04 24.50
C GLY A 58 -4.61 0.41 24.35
N LYS A 59 -5.61 1.19 23.90
CA LYS A 59 -6.96 0.67 23.66
C LYS A 59 -7.01 -0.02 22.32
N GLU A 60 -7.62 -1.19 22.29
CA GLU A 60 -7.89 -1.90 21.05
C GLU A 60 -9.16 -1.36 20.39
N LEU A 61 -9.10 -1.17 19.08
CA LEU A 61 -10.29 -1.02 18.25
C LEU A 61 -10.58 -2.36 17.59
N LYS A 62 -11.86 -2.68 17.45
CA LYS A 62 -12.31 -3.92 16.78
C LYS A 62 -12.02 -3.88 15.27
N GLU A 63 -12.12 -2.68 14.69
CA GLU A 63 -11.95 -2.47 13.26
C GLU A 63 -10.55 -1.93 12.98
N PRO A 64 -9.93 -2.34 11.87
CA PRO A 64 -8.66 -1.80 11.43
C PRO A 64 -8.78 -0.31 11.08
N ALA A 65 -7.68 0.41 11.22
CA ALA A 65 -7.60 1.80 10.79
C ALA A 65 -6.86 1.90 9.45
N GLN A 66 -7.47 2.57 8.49
CA GLN A 66 -6.82 2.95 7.24
C GLN A 66 -6.70 4.47 7.15
N SER A 67 -5.58 4.95 6.65
CA SER A 67 -5.36 6.37 6.39
C SER A 67 -4.55 6.54 5.10
N ILE A 68 -5.02 7.43 4.24
CA ILE A 68 -4.34 7.85 3.01
C ILE A 68 -3.94 9.31 3.20
N TYR A 69 -2.70 9.63 2.93
CA TYR A 69 -2.14 10.97 2.96
C TYR A 69 -1.85 11.42 1.53
N MET A 70 -2.24 12.66 1.20
CA MET A 70 -2.10 13.21 -0.15
C MET A 70 -1.35 14.53 -0.12
N ILE A 71 -0.53 14.73 -1.14
CA ILE A 71 0.19 15.99 -1.38
C ILE A 71 -0.81 17.03 -1.85
N PRO A 72 -0.93 18.21 -1.19
CA PRO A 72 -1.97 19.21 -1.51
C PRO A 72 -1.91 19.73 -2.94
N GLU A 73 -0.72 19.94 -3.49
CA GLU A 73 -0.52 20.55 -4.81
C GLU A 73 -0.90 19.62 -5.96
N THR A 74 -0.72 18.32 -5.77
CA THR A 74 -0.86 17.32 -6.84
C THR A 74 -1.95 16.30 -6.59
N PHE A 75 -2.47 16.24 -5.36
CA PHE A 75 -3.39 15.20 -4.87
C PHE A 75 -2.85 13.76 -5.05
N LYS A 76 -1.53 13.62 -5.24
CA LYS A 76 -0.89 12.30 -5.28
C LYS A 76 -0.72 11.74 -3.88
N ILE A 77 -0.75 10.44 -3.77
CA ILE A 77 -0.65 9.73 -2.49
C ILE A 77 0.79 9.84 -1.98
N ALA A 78 0.97 10.46 -0.81
CA ALA A 78 2.27 10.49 -0.14
C ALA A 78 2.48 9.26 0.76
N ARG A 79 1.39 8.73 1.34
CA ARG A 79 1.46 7.60 2.26
C ARG A 79 0.13 6.88 2.36
N ILE A 80 0.18 5.56 2.49
CA ILE A 80 -0.95 4.70 2.86
C ILE A 80 -0.56 3.98 4.15
N LEU A 81 -1.42 4.06 5.17
CA LEU A 81 -1.22 3.40 6.44
C LEU A 81 -2.41 2.51 6.77
N PHE A 82 -2.16 1.24 7.03
CA PHE A 82 -3.09 0.32 7.67
C PHE A 82 -2.58 -0.06 9.05
N TYR A 83 -3.47 -0.11 10.01
CA TYR A 83 -3.15 -0.52 11.36
C TYR A 83 -4.25 -1.41 11.94
N GLU A 84 -3.87 -2.60 12.38
CA GLU A 84 -4.72 -3.59 13.02
C GLU A 84 -4.33 -3.71 14.50
N PHE A 85 -5.24 -3.32 15.38
CA PHE A 85 -4.92 -3.08 16.80
C PHE A 85 -4.71 -4.36 17.61
N GLY A 86 -5.58 -5.37 17.45
CA GLY A 86 -5.49 -6.60 18.23
C GLY A 86 -4.15 -7.32 18.05
N PRO A 87 -3.78 -7.71 16.84
CA PRO A 87 -2.50 -8.37 16.57
C PRO A 87 -1.30 -7.42 16.46
N ASP A 88 -1.47 -6.12 16.67
CA ASP A 88 -0.42 -5.08 16.51
C ASP A 88 0.30 -5.18 15.17
N ARG A 89 -0.47 -5.27 14.07
CA ARG A 89 0.06 -5.36 12.73
C ARG A 89 -0.13 -4.04 12.00
N SER A 90 0.83 -3.68 11.16
CA SER A 90 0.70 -2.50 10.31
C SER A 90 1.33 -2.69 8.95
N PHE A 91 0.78 -2.00 7.98
CA PHE A 91 1.35 -1.81 6.65
C PHE A 91 1.47 -0.31 6.41
N ASP A 92 2.65 0.13 6.05
CA ASP A 92 2.98 1.53 5.80
C ASP A 92 3.68 1.63 4.43
N ALA A 93 3.06 2.29 3.48
CA ALA A 93 3.59 2.56 2.17
C ALA A 93 3.83 4.06 2.03
N ILE A 94 5.06 4.46 1.72
CA ILE A 94 5.45 5.86 1.51
C ILE A 94 5.90 6.03 0.06
N TYR A 95 5.35 7.03 -0.61
CA TYR A 95 5.62 7.36 -2.00
C TYR A 95 6.32 8.70 -2.09
N SER A 96 7.37 8.78 -2.87
CA SER A 96 8.19 9.99 -3.03
C SER A 96 8.81 10.09 -4.41
N GLU A 97 9.52 11.21 -4.65
CA GLU A 97 10.23 11.46 -5.91
C GLU A 97 9.28 11.33 -7.11
N TYR A 98 8.15 12.06 -7.05
CA TYR A 98 7.19 12.09 -8.15
C TYR A 98 7.77 12.80 -9.37
N GLU A 99 7.81 12.10 -10.48
CA GLU A 99 8.23 12.64 -11.79
C GLU A 99 7.07 12.65 -12.78
N LEU A 100 7.04 13.70 -13.60
CA LEU A 100 6.08 13.79 -14.69
C LEU A 100 6.48 12.82 -15.80
N LYS A 101 5.60 11.88 -16.11
CA LYS A 101 5.74 10.97 -17.23
C LYS A 101 4.62 11.29 -18.24
N ASP A 102 4.94 11.22 -19.51
CA ASP A 102 3.96 11.42 -20.60
C ASP A 102 3.12 12.71 -20.44
N SER A 103 3.77 13.86 -20.24
CA SER A 103 3.23 15.22 -20.12
C SER A 103 2.06 15.45 -19.14
N THR A 104 1.38 14.42 -18.64
CA THR A 104 0.20 14.54 -17.78
C THR A 104 0.22 13.69 -16.53
N GLN A 105 1.00 12.61 -16.47
CA GLN A 105 0.98 11.66 -15.38
C GLN A 105 2.18 11.79 -14.45
N LEU A 106 1.91 12.15 -13.19
CA LEU A 106 2.90 12.07 -12.12
C LEU A 106 2.99 10.65 -11.60
N PHE A 107 4.20 10.10 -11.59
CA PHE A 107 4.48 8.75 -11.15
C PHE A 107 5.52 8.75 -10.02
N PRO A 108 5.32 7.98 -8.92
CA PRO A 108 6.30 7.91 -7.84
C PRO A 108 7.49 7.06 -8.30
N MET A 109 8.70 7.63 -8.25
CA MET A 109 9.92 6.93 -8.61
C MET A 109 10.50 6.12 -7.45
N LYS A 110 10.09 6.46 -6.21
CA LYS A 110 10.58 5.80 -5.00
C LYS A 110 9.44 5.44 -4.07
N MET A 111 9.47 4.22 -3.58
CA MET A 111 8.49 3.67 -2.67
C MET A 111 9.18 2.92 -1.53
N ASN A 112 8.70 3.14 -0.31
CA ASN A 112 9.19 2.46 0.87
C ASN A 112 8.01 1.76 1.54
N TYR A 113 8.07 0.45 1.65
CA TYR A 113 7.05 -0.35 2.33
C TYR A 113 7.60 -0.88 3.64
N THR A 114 6.83 -0.73 4.71
CA THR A 114 7.13 -1.32 6.01
C THR A 114 5.95 -2.17 6.45
N ILE A 115 6.18 -3.45 6.60
CA ILE A 115 5.19 -4.43 7.07
C ILE A 115 5.60 -4.84 8.49
N LYS A 116 4.80 -4.49 9.47
CA LYS A 116 4.98 -4.92 10.85
C LYS A 116 3.98 -6.04 11.17
N ALA A 117 4.51 -7.21 11.49
CA ALA A 117 3.75 -8.37 11.96
C ALA A 117 4.58 -9.05 13.06
N GLN A 118 4.66 -10.37 13.10
CA GLN A 118 5.58 -11.07 13.99
C GLN A 118 7.06 -10.67 13.77
N LYS A 119 7.41 -10.34 12.54
CA LYS A 119 8.69 -9.73 12.14
C LYS A 119 8.41 -8.48 11.33
N THR A 120 9.33 -7.52 11.40
CA THR A 120 9.26 -6.33 10.55
C THR A 120 10.01 -6.57 9.26
N VAL A 121 9.32 -6.38 8.13
CA VAL A 121 9.89 -6.42 6.78
C VAL A 121 9.88 -5.02 6.21
N LYS A 122 11.00 -4.60 5.62
CA LYS A 122 11.11 -3.34 4.87
C LYS A 122 11.48 -3.65 3.43
N ILE A 123 10.82 -2.97 2.51
CA ILE A 123 11.06 -3.09 1.07
C ILE A 123 11.23 -1.68 0.53
N ASP A 124 12.39 -1.41 -0.06
CA ASP A 124 12.69 -0.16 -0.74
C ASP A 124 12.71 -0.43 -2.24
N LEU A 125 11.87 0.26 -2.99
CA LEU A 125 11.75 0.14 -4.43
C LEU A 125 12.06 1.48 -5.08
N VAL A 126 12.96 1.48 -6.06
CA VAL A 126 13.33 2.65 -6.85
C VAL A 126 13.23 2.28 -8.31
N TYR A 127 12.44 3.04 -9.06
CA TYR A 127 12.39 2.91 -10.51
C TYR A 127 13.51 3.71 -11.17
N SER A 128 14.34 3.04 -11.93
CA SER A 128 15.38 3.70 -12.75
C SER A 128 14.82 4.27 -14.06
N LYS A 129 13.78 3.63 -14.59
CA LYS A 129 13.09 4.04 -15.81
C LYS A 129 11.65 3.55 -15.79
N ILE A 130 10.73 4.39 -16.21
CA ILE A 130 9.33 4.03 -16.45
C ILE A 130 8.96 4.48 -17.85
N VAL A 131 8.32 3.60 -18.58
CA VAL A 131 7.76 3.87 -19.91
C VAL A 131 6.29 3.49 -19.86
N LEU A 132 5.43 4.39 -20.33
CA LEU A 132 3.98 4.21 -20.35
C LEU A 132 3.49 3.96 -21.77
N ASN A 133 2.46 3.14 -21.89
CA ASN A 133 1.75 2.89 -23.15
C ASN A 133 2.61 2.36 -24.31
N GLU A 134 3.76 1.78 -24.02
CA GLU A 134 4.55 1.06 -25.02
C GLU A 134 4.26 -0.44 -24.96
N GLU A 135 4.18 -1.06 -26.14
CA GLU A 135 4.04 -2.51 -26.24
C GLU A 135 5.27 -3.20 -25.65
N GLN A 136 5.06 -4.08 -24.69
CA GLN A 136 6.12 -4.81 -24.01
C GLN A 136 6.07 -6.28 -24.40
N THR A 137 7.22 -6.83 -24.75
CA THR A 137 7.40 -8.27 -24.91
C THR A 137 7.98 -8.85 -23.62
N PHE A 138 7.36 -9.89 -23.10
CA PHE A 138 7.83 -10.61 -21.91
C PHE A 138 8.39 -11.97 -22.30
N PRO A 139 9.62 -12.06 -22.85
CA PRO A 139 10.23 -13.34 -23.17
C PRO A 139 10.50 -14.10 -21.86
N PHE A 140 9.67 -15.09 -21.60
CA PHE A 140 9.88 -15.99 -20.47
C PHE A 140 10.47 -17.31 -20.95
N LYS A 141 11.67 -17.67 -20.48
CA LYS A 141 12.30 -18.95 -20.74
C LYS A 141 12.63 -19.62 -19.41
N ILE A 142 12.06 -20.78 -19.18
CA ILE A 142 12.45 -21.61 -18.03
C ILE A 142 13.86 -22.14 -18.28
N PRO A 143 14.84 -21.89 -17.37
CA PRO A 143 16.16 -22.49 -17.52
C PRO A 143 16.08 -24.02 -17.51
N GLU A 144 16.92 -24.67 -18.31
CA GLU A 144 16.90 -26.13 -18.51
C GLU A 144 17.19 -26.94 -17.23
N ASN A 145 17.78 -26.33 -16.21
CA ASN A 145 18.09 -26.94 -14.92
C ASN A 145 16.97 -26.86 -13.88
N TYR A 146 15.77 -26.39 -14.26
CA TYR A 146 14.59 -26.37 -13.40
C TYR A 146 13.68 -27.55 -13.70
N GLU A 147 13.29 -28.27 -12.64
CA GLU A 147 12.29 -29.34 -12.74
C GLU A 147 10.90 -28.83 -12.37
N ALA A 148 9.89 -29.32 -13.07
CA ALA A 148 8.51 -28.97 -12.78
C ALA A 148 8.06 -29.57 -11.43
N ILE A 149 7.60 -28.71 -10.52
CA ILE A 149 7.00 -29.15 -9.26
C ILE A 149 5.53 -29.46 -9.50
N SER A 150 5.11 -30.69 -9.28
CA SER A 150 3.68 -31.06 -9.27
C SER A 150 3.04 -30.62 -7.95
N ILE A 151 2.23 -29.56 -8.00
CA ILE A 151 1.41 -29.16 -6.86
C ILE A 151 0.23 -30.13 -6.80
N LYS A 152 0.22 -31.04 -5.80
CA LYS A 152 -0.95 -31.86 -5.52
C LYS A 152 -2.01 -30.94 -4.91
N GLU A 153 -3.08 -30.67 -5.65
CA GLU A 153 -4.29 -30.06 -5.07
C GLU A 153 -4.80 -30.95 -3.95
N LYS A 154 -4.79 -30.43 -2.73
CA LYS A 154 -5.51 -31.09 -1.63
C LYS A 154 -7.00 -30.93 -1.91
N LYS A 155 -7.67 -32.06 -2.21
CA LYS A 155 -9.12 -32.19 -2.21
C LYS A 155 -9.68 -31.93 -0.82
#